data_7145db644b3abc3511e59a45a77b2f1b
#
_entry.id   7145db644b3abc3511e59a45a77b2f1b
#
_cell.length_a   1.000
_cell.length_b   1.000
_cell.length_c   1.000
_cell.angle_alpha   90.00
_cell.angle_beta   90.00
_cell.angle_gamma   90.00
#
_symmetry.space_group_name_H-M   'P 1'
#
loop_
_entity.id
_entity.type
_entity.pdbx_description
1 polymer ?
#
loop_
_entity_poly.entity_id
_entity_poly.type
_entity_poly.pdbx_seq_one_letter_code
_entity_poly.pdbx_strand_id
1 'polypeptide(L)'
;MEMDNFPGRIWVVAHKPVAVAAGLGVMGIHRNVIHPKFGNFILLGTILVDAPISSYGQPLDYSPCLECKLCVAACPVGAIGKDGDFDFVACSVHNYREFMGGFTDWVQTIADSADAADFRSRVSDSENASMWQSLSFKPNYKAAHCLAVCPAGEEVIEPYLDDRKSFMDLVLKPLQDKKETLYVLPNSRAKAHAERRYPHKPVKVVESGIRGR
;
A
#
# COMPACT_ATOMS: atom_id res chain seq x y z
N MET A 1 -17.32 -10.68 -10.62
CA MET A 1 -17.27 -9.74 -11.75
C MET A 1 -15.83 -9.72 -12.23
N GLU A 2 -15.60 -10.07 -13.47
CA GLU A 2 -14.28 -9.96 -14.11
C GLU A 2 -14.28 -8.67 -14.91
N MET A 3 -13.21 -7.91 -14.81
CA MET A 3 -12.97 -6.74 -15.67
C MET A 3 -11.79 -7.07 -16.58
N ASP A 4 -11.96 -6.84 -17.88
CA ASP A 4 -11.02 -7.25 -18.94
C ASP A 4 -9.59 -6.76 -18.76
N ASN A 5 -9.37 -5.73 -17.98
CA ASN A 5 -8.04 -5.13 -17.74
C ASN A 5 -7.59 -5.16 -16.27
N PHE A 6 -8.29 -5.90 -15.42
CA PHE A 6 -7.90 -6.04 -14.00
C PHE A 6 -7.44 -7.46 -13.69
N PRO A 7 -6.26 -7.68 -13.11
CA PRO A 7 -5.64 -8.99 -12.99
C PRO A 7 -6.16 -9.84 -11.84
N GLY A 8 -7.17 -9.41 -11.14
CA GLY A 8 -7.71 -10.12 -9.98
C GLY A 8 -9.21 -10.22 -10.01
N ARG A 9 -9.77 -10.97 -9.08
CA ARG A 9 -11.21 -10.94 -8.84
C ARG A 9 -11.58 -9.59 -8.27
N ILE A 10 -12.52 -8.91 -8.92
CA ILE A 10 -13.16 -7.75 -8.32
C ILE A 10 -14.18 -8.28 -7.31
N TRP A 11 -14.04 -7.83 -6.09
CA TRP A 11 -15.01 -8.10 -5.05
C TRP A 11 -16.36 -7.52 -5.42
N VAL A 12 -17.41 -8.29 -5.20
CA VAL A 12 -18.79 -7.83 -5.42
C VAL A 12 -19.12 -6.59 -4.58
N VAL A 13 -18.42 -6.43 -3.46
CA VAL A 13 -18.57 -5.31 -2.54
C VAL A 13 -17.23 -4.61 -2.33
N ALA A 14 -17.21 -3.31 -2.57
CA ALA A 14 -16.07 -2.46 -2.26
C ALA A 14 -16.11 -2.02 -0.78
N HIS A 15 -15.34 -2.66 0.10
CA HIS A 15 -15.39 -2.44 1.54
C HIS A 15 -15.12 -0.98 1.97
N LYS A 16 -14.21 -0.28 1.30
CA LYS A 16 -13.85 1.10 1.66
C LYS A 16 -15.01 2.08 1.47
N PRO A 17 -15.68 2.17 0.31
CA PRO A 17 -16.87 3.01 0.16
C PRO A 17 -18.00 2.65 1.12
N VAL A 18 -18.23 1.35 1.37
CA VAL A 18 -19.25 0.90 2.34
C VAL A 18 -18.91 1.40 3.75
N ALA A 19 -17.67 1.28 4.19
CA ALA A 19 -17.23 1.76 5.49
C ALA A 19 -17.41 3.28 5.64
N VAL A 20 -17.10 4.05 4.60
CA VAL A 20 -17.31 5.51 4.58
C VAL A 20 -18.80 5.85 4.63
N ALA A 21 -19.61 5.20 3.81
CA ALA A 21 -21.06 5.42 3.79
C ALA A 21 -21.73 5.04 5.13
N ALA A 22 -21.19 4.03 5.81
CA ALA A 22 -21.67 3.59 7.13
C ALA A 22 -21.15 4.46 8.30
N GLY A 23 -20.32 5.49 8.04
CA GLY A 23 -19.77 6.34 9.09
C GLY A 23 -18.68 5.68 9.95
N LEU A 24 -18.06 4.59 9.48
CA LEU A 24 -16.96 3.94 10.19
C LEU A 24 -15.64 4.72 10.08
N GLY A 25 -15.53 5.63 9.13
CA GLY A 25 -14.36 6.45 8.93
C GLY A 25 -14.49 7.30 7.67
N VAL A 26 -13.42 8.01 7.34
CA VAL A 26 -13.31 8.86 6.15
C VAL A 26 -12.22 8.36 5.22
N MET A 27 -12.33 8.68 3.94
CA MET A 27 -11.29 8.33 2.97
C MET A 27 -10.10 9.28 3.09
N GLY A 28 -8.95 8.76 3.50
CA GLY A 28 -7.70 9.52 3.48
C GLY A 28 -7.18 9.76 2.05
N ILE A 29 -6.29 10.75 1.88
CA ILE A 29 -5.65 11.03 0.57
C ILE A 29 -4.84 9.84 0.05
N HIS A 30 -4.40 8.94 0.92
CA HIS A 30 -3.75 7.67 0.57
C HIS A 30 -4.72 6.56 0.17
N ARG A 31 -6.02 6.87 0.00
CA ARG A 31 -7.09 5.95 -0.44
C ARG A 31 -7.33 4.76 0.50
N ASN A 32 -7.07 4.93 1.81
CA ASN A 32 -7.52 4.01 2.84
C ASN A 32 -8.47 4.70 3.80
N VAL A 33 -9.32 3.91 4.44
CA VAL A 33 -10.27 4.42 5.43
C VAL A 33 -9.52 4.75 6.71
N ILE A 34 -9.80 5.92 7.27
CA ILE A 34 -9.28 6.40 8.54
C ILE A 34 -10.44 6.44 9.53
N HIS A 35 -10.39 5.56 10.51
CA HIS A 35 -11.34 5.55 11.61
C HIS A 35 -10.99 6.67 12.60
N PRO A 36 -11.96 7.41 13.16
CA PRO A 36 -11.69 8.53 14.07
C PRO A 36 -10.78 8.14 15.24
N LYS A 37 -11.02 6.98 15.84
CA LYS A 37 -10.28 6.49 16.99
C LYS A 37 -9.01 5.75 16.62
N PHE A 38 -9.12 4.74 15.76
CA PHE A 38 -8.03 3.80 15.47
C PHE A 38 -7.19 4.15 14.25
N GLY A 39 -7.47 5.29 13.59
CA GLY A 39 -6.78 5.67 12.39
C GLY A 39 -6.99 4.68 11.24
N ASN A 40 -5.94 4.39 10.48
CA ASN A 40 -6.00 3.43 9.39
C ASN A 40 -5.56 2.00 9.82
N PHE A 41 -5.37 1.75 11.10
CA PHE A 41 -5.01 0.44 11.67
C PHE A 41 -6.27 -0.41 11.93
N ILE A 42 -7.10 -0.53 10.93
CA ILE A 42 -8.37 -1.28 10.94
C ILE A 42 -8.42 -2.27 9.80
N LEU A 43 -9.11 -3.38 10.02
CA LEU A 43 -9.48 -4.33 8.96
C LEU A 43 -10.97 -4.15 8.66
N LEU A 44 -11.30 -3.99 7.38
CA LEU A 44 -12.68 -3.82 6.92
C LEU A 44 -13.25 -5.15 6.47
N GLY A 45 -14.44 -5.47 6.96
CA GLY A 45 -15.27 -6.58 6.49
C GLY A 45 -16.68 -6.07 6.17
N THR A 46 -17.36 -6.76 5.25
CA THR A 46 -18.77 -6.46 4.93
C THR A 46 -19.55 -7.77 4.98
N ILE A 47 -20.65 -7.75 5.70
CA ILE A 47 -21.62 -8.84 5.78
C ILE A 47 -22.90 -8.37 5.11
N LEU A 48 -23.40 -9.14 4.16
CA LEU A 48 -24.72 -8.93 3.55
C LEU A 48 -25.75 -9.71 4.36
N VAL A 49 -26.82 -9.03 4.77
CA VAL A 49 -27.92 -9.63 5.52
C VAL A 49 -29.24 -9.36 4.81
N ASP A 50 -30.13 -10.35 4.81
CA ASP A 50 -31.52 -10.21 4.34
C ASP A 50 -32.43 -10.04 5.57
N ALA A 51 -32.30 -8.89 6.23
CA ALA A 51 -33.10 -8.53 7.38
C ALA A 51 -33.23 -7.00 7.49
N PRO A 52 -34.36 -6.46 8.00
CA PRO A 52 -34.49 -5.04 8.27
C PRO A 52 -33.54 -4.63 9.41
N ILE A 53 -32.84 -3.51 9.22
CA ILE A 53 -31.96 -2.91 10.22
C ILE A 53 -32.64 -1.67 10.79
N SER A 54 -32.68 -1.55 12.12
CA SER A 54 -33.42 -0.49 12.85
C SER A 54 -32.85 0.92 12.59
N SER A 55 -31.52 1.02 12.30
CA SER A 55 -30.88 2.31 11.99
C SER A 55 -29.68 2.11 11.09
N TYR A 56 -29.38 3.11 10.28
CA TYR A 56 -28.21 3.13 9.41
C TYR A 56 -27.24 4.22 9.86
N GLY A 57 -25.93 3.93 9.81
CA GLY A 57 -24.90 4.94 10.00
C GLY A 57 -24.95 6.03 8.91
N GLN A 58 -24.37 7.17 9.21
CA GLN A 58 -24.24 8.28 8.27
C GLN A 58 -22.78 8.61 8.04
N PRO A 59 -22.38 9.06 6.85
CA PRO A 59 -21.03 9.50 6.58
C PRO A 59 -20.55 10.55 7.58
N LEU A 60 -19.29 10.48 7.97
CA LEU A 60 -18.68 11.46 8.87
C LEU A 60 -18.29 12.72 8.08
N ASP A 61 -18.55 13.88 8.66
CA ASP A 61 -18.15 15.19 8.12
C ASP A 61 -16.89 15.69 8.83
N TYR A 62 -15.76 15.07 8.51
CA TYR A 62 -14.47 15.57 8.95
C TYR A 62 -13.33 15.11 8.01
N SER A 63 -12.22 15.81 7.99
CA SER A 63 -11.04 15.43 7.22
C SER A 63 -9.77 15.48 8.07
N PRO A 64 -9.12 14.33 8.34
CA PRO A 64 -7.86 14.30 9.09
C PRO A 64 -6.64 14.66 8.23
N CYS A 65 -6.81 14.88 6.92
CA CYS A 65 -5.72 15.00 5.95
C CYS A 65 -5.32 16.43 5.58
N LEU A 66 -5.84 17.47 6.28
CA LEU A 66 -5.70 18.86 5.85
C LEU A 66 -4.24 19.33 5.72
N GLU A 67 -3.37 19.02 6.67
CA GLU A 67 -2.01 19.56 6.71
C GLU A 67 -0.89 18.52 6.79
N CYS A 68 -1.16 17.31 7.20
CA CYS A 68 -0.16 16.29 7.53
C CYS A 68 0.77 15.91 6.36
N LYS A 69 0.21 15.47 5.21
CA LYS A 69 0.93 15.06 3.97
C LYS A 69 2.09 14.05 4.17
N LEU A 70 2.19 13.36 5.30
CA LEU A 70 3.25 12.38 5.57
C LEU A 70 3.23 11.20 4.59
N CYS A 71 2.03 10.75 4.22
CA CYS A 71 1.88 9.68 3.22
C CYS A 71 2.38 10.08 1.82
N VAL A 72 2.30 11.38 1.48
CA VAL A 72 2.91 11.92 0.26
C VAL A 72 4.44 11.84 0.33
N ALA A 73 5.00 12.25 1.48
CA ALA A 73 6.45 12.22 1.71
C ALA A 73 7.02 10.80 1.79
N ALA A 74 6.23 9.84 2.26
CA ALA A 74 6.64 8.45 2.41
C ALA A 74 6.47 7.62 1.13
N CYS A 75 5.65 8.06 0.16
CA CYS A 75 5.35 7.26 -1.02
C CYS A 75 6.59 7.12 -1.93
N PRO A 76 7.15 5.91 -2.10
CA PRO A 76 8.41 5.74 -2.82
C PRO A 76 8.27 5.97 -4.34
N VAL A 77 7.07 5.83 -4.87
CA VAL A 77 6.77 6.02 -6.31
C VAL A 77 5.96 7.29 -6.60
N GLY A 78 5.74 8.14 -5.59
CA GLY A 78 5.03 9.41 -5.76
C GLY A 78 3.59 9.28 -6.25
N ALA A 79 2.92 8.19 -5.89
CA ALA A 79 1.55 7.91 -6.31
C ALA A 79 0.50 8.80 -5.63
N ILE A 80 0.86 9.47 -4.53
CA ILE A 80 -0.04 10.32 -3.74
C ILE A 80 0.33 11.78 -3.95
N GLY A 81 -0.54 12.55 -4.56
CA GLY A 81 -0.41 13.99 -4.74
C GLY A 81 -0.71 14.77 -3.47
N LYS A 82 -0.15 15.98 -3.35
CA LYS A 82 -0.40 16.89 -2.22
C LYS A 82 -1.86 17.34 -2.13
N ASP A 83 -2.50 17.43 -3.26
CA ASP A 83 -3.89 17.88 -3.44
C ASP A 83 -4.90 16.75 -3.34
N GLY A 84 -4.44 15.52 -3.07
CA GLY A 84 -5.28 14.32 -2.98
C GLY A 84 -5.40 13.55 -4.30
N ASP A 85 -4.71 13.98 -5.36
CA ASP A 85 -4.57 13.18 -6.58
C ASP A 85 -3.91 11.86 -6.27
N PHE A 86 -4.34 10.81 -6.98
CA PHE A 86 -3.84 9.47 -6.73
C PHE A 86 -3.56 8.72 -8.04
N ASP A 87 -2.30 8.44 -8.29
CA ASP A 87 -1.87 7.61 -9.39
C ASP A 87 -2.01 6.13 -9.02
N PHE A 88 -3.18 5.56 -9.33
CA PHE A 88 -3.48 4.16 -9.03
C PHE A 88 -2.53 3.20 -9.74
N VAL A 89 -2.11 3.52 -10.96
CA VAL A 89 -1.22 2.67 -11.75
C VAL A 89 0.15 2.60 -11.10
N ALA A 90 0.74 3.75 -10.77
CA ALA A 90 2.03 3.81 -10.07
C ALA A 90 1.99 3.07 -8.73
N CYS A 91 0.93 3.29 -7.94
CA CYS A 91 0.71 2.61 -6.68
C CYS A 91 0.63 1.09 -6.86
N SER A 92 -0.20 0.63 -7.81
CA SER A 92 -0.45 -0.80 -7.99
C SER A 92 0.76 -1.54 -8.57
N VAL A 93 1.49 -0.93 -9.52
CA VAL A 93 2.72 -1.50 -10.08
C VAL A 93 3.75 -1.79 -8.99
N HIS A 94 3.95 -0.85 -8.07
CA HIS A 94 4.90 -1.05 -6.97
C HIS A 94 4.35 -1.98 -5.89
N ASN A 95 3.15 -1.71 -5.38
CA ASN A 95 2.57 -2.45 -4.26
C ASN A 95 2.29 -3.91 -4.56
N TYR A 96 1.90 -4.27 -5.78
CA TYR A 96 1.64 -5.68 -6.06
C TYR A 96 2.90 -6.54 -5.98
N ARG A 97 4.05 -5.97 -6.24
CA ARG A 97 5.32 -6.69 -6.12
C ARG A 97 5.86 -6.72 -4.71
N GLU A 98 5.73 -5.61 -3.98
CA GLU A 98 6.20 -5.50 -2.59
C GLU A 98 5.14 -5.89 -1.56
N PHE A 99 3.90 -5.42 -1.75
CA PHE A 99 2.82 -5.52 -0.79
C PHE A 99 2.23 -6.92 -0.67
N MET A 100 2.12 -7.64 -1.77
CA MET A 100 1.66 -9.04 -1.79
C MET A 100 2.77 -10.03 -1.39
N GLY A 101 3.69 -9.60 -0.53
CA GLY A 101 4.79 -10.42 -0.06
C GLY A 101 5.89 -10.67 -1.10
N GLY A 102 5.88 -9.89 -2.20
CA GLY A 102 6.84 -10.07 -3.29
C GLY A 102 6.53 -11.27 -4.21
N PHE A 103 5.33 -11.87 -4.12
CA PHE A 103 4.99 -13.09 -4.87
C PHE A 103 5.22 -12.95 -6.38
N THR A 104 4.78 -11.85 -6.97
CA THR A 104 4.93 -11.63 -8.41
C THR A 104 6.41 -11.53 -8.82
N ASP A 105 7.22 -10.87 -8.00
CA ASP A 105 8.65 -10.74 -8.25
C ASP A 105 9.39 -12.06 -8.01
N TRP A 106 8.99 -12.82 -7.00
CA TRP A 106 9.54 -14.15 -6.72
C TRP A 106 9.28 -15.12 -7.86
N VAL A 107 8.05 -15.16 -8.40
CA VAL A 107 7.71 -15.98 -9.58
C VAL A 107 8.51 -15.54 -10.80
N GLN A 108 8.67 -14.25 -11.02
CA GLN A 108 9.48 -13.73 -12.13
C GLN A 108 10.95 -14.09 -11.95
N THR A 109 11.48 -14.02 -10.73
CA THR A 109 12.86 -14.42 -10.44
C THR A 109 13.10 -15.90 -10.73
N ILE A 110 12.12 -16.78 -10.41
CA ILE A 110 12.18 -18.20 -10.78
C ILE A 110 12.23 -18.35 -12.31
N ALA A 111 11.34 -17.65 -13.03
CA ALA A 111 11.24 -17.73 -14.48
C ALA A 111 12.47 -17.19 -15.22
N ASP A 112 13.11 -16.18 -14.66
CA ASP A 112 14.30 -15.52 -15.22
C ASP A 112 15.62 -16.20 -14.83
N SER A 113 15.59 -17.20 -13.94
CA SER A 113 16.78 -17.92 -13.51
C SER A 113 17.18 -19.00 -14.51
N ALA A 114 18.47 -19.07 -14.84
CA ALA A 114 19.00 -20.03 -15.79
C ALA A 114 18.91 -21.48 -15.25
N ASP A 115 19.12 -21.64 -13.95
CA ASP A 115 19.08 -22.92 -13.24
C ASP A 115 18.87 -22.72 -11.73
N ALA A 116 18.88 -23.82 -10.98
CA ALA A 116 18.69 -23.81 -9.53
C ALA A 116 19.83 -23.10 -8.77
N ALA A 117 21.04 -23.08 -9.30
CA ALA A 117 22.16 -22.39 -8.64
C ALA A 117 22.04 -20.88 -8.83
N ASP A 118 21.66 -20.44 -10.03
CA ASP A 118 21.36 -19.04 -10.32
C ASP A 118 20.19 -18.54 -9.46
N PHE A 119 19.09 -19.31 -9.34
CA PHE A 119 17.98 -18.96 -8.46
C PHE A 119 18.43 -18.78 -7.00
N ARG A 120 19.19 -19.71 -6.45
CA ARG A 120 19.69 -19.64 -5.08
C ARG A 120 20.66 -18.48 -4.84
N SER A 121 21.31 -18.00 -5.86
CA SER A 121 22.16 -16.80 -5.77
C SER A 121 21.36 -15.51 -5.67
N ARG A 122 20.12 -15.50 -6.17
CA ARG A 122 19.21 -14.34 -6.23
C ARG A 122 18.22 -14.29 -5.07
N VAL A 123 17.82 -15.44 -4.53
CA VAL A 123 16.79 -15.59 -3.50
C VAL A 123 17.33 -16.41 -2.35
N SER A 124 17.37 -15.82 -1.17
CA SER A 124 17.81 -16.49 0.05
C SER A 124 16.78 -17.49 0.58
N ASP A 125 17.21 -18.45 1.40
CA ASP A 125 16.33 -19.39 2.08
C ASP A 125 15.32 -18.67 3.00
N SER A 126 15.71 -17.55 3.60
CA SER A 126 14.83 -16.72 4.40
C SER A 126 13.71 -16.09 3.58
N GLU A 127 14.02 -15.62 2.36
CA GLU A 127 13.00 -15.07 1.43
C GLU A 127 12.07 -16.17 0.95
N ASN A 128 12.59 -17.36 0.62
CA ASN A 128 11.77 -18.52 0.26
C ASN A 128 10.84 -18.94 1.41
N ALA A 129 11.35 -19.00 2.65
CA ALA A 129 10.54 -19.31 3.81
C ALA A 129 9.44 -18.26 4.06
N SER A 130 9.78 -16.98 3.94
CA SER A 130 8.83 -15.87 4.04
C SER A 130 7.73 -15.96 2.98
N MET A 131 8.11 -16.30 1.74
CA MET A 131 7.16 -16.48 0.65
C MET A 131 6.23 -17.67 0.91
N TRP A 132 6.79 -18.81 1.32
CA TRP A 132 6.01 -19.98 1.69
C TRP A 132 5.00 -19.68 2.80
N GLN A 133 5.40 -18.96 3.85
CA GLN A 133 4.51 -18.52 4.92
C GLN A 133 3.39 -17.62 4.40
N SER A 134 3.70 -16.68 3.53
CA SER A 134 2.71 -15.78 2.92
C SER A 134 1.67 -16.56 2.12
N LEU A 135 2.06 -17.57 1.37
CA LEU A 135 1.15 -18.40 0.57
C LEU A 135 0.31 -19.35 1.45
N SER A 136 0.90 -19.89 2.52
CA SER A 136 0.28 -20.93 3.36
C SER A 136 -0.63 -20.35 4.44
N PHE A 137 -0.28 -19.18 5.00
CA PHE A 137 -0.94 -18.59 6.17
C PHE A 137 -1.64 -17.25 5.89
N LYS A 138 -1.89 -16.92 4.66
CA LYS A 138 -2.36 -15.64 4.11
C LYS A 138 -1.19 -14.68 3.79
N PRO A 139 -1.41 -13.76 2.83
CA PRO A 139 -0.42 -12.79 2.44
C PRO A 139 0.12 -12.03 3.65
N ASN A 140 1.43 -12.04 3.82
CA ASN A 140 2.08 -11.20 4.80
C ASN A 140 2.05 -9.77 4.26
N TYR A 141 1.01 -9.03 4.61
CA TYR A 141 0.87 -7.65 4.20
C TYR A 141 1.97 -6.82 4.87
N LYS A 142 3.02 -6.55 4.13
CA LYS A 142 3.87 -5.43 4.49
C LYS A 142 3.00 -4.19 4.39
N ALA A 143 2.83 -3.45 5.48
CA ALA A 143 2.08 -2.22 5.43
C ALA A 143 2.69 -1.29 4.38
N ALA A 144 1.87 -0.79 3.46
CA ALA A 144 2.34 0.23 2.53
C ALA A 144 2.85 1.43 3.33
N HIS A 145 3.90 2.09 2.85
CA HIS A 145 4.52 3.23 3.55
C HIS A 145 3.52 4.29 3.98
N CYS A 146 2.51 4.54 3.14
CA CYS A 146 1.45 5.50 3.44
C CYS A 146 0.58 5.10 4.63
N LEU A 147 0.40 3.80 4.89
CA LEU A 147 -0.29 3.31 6.06
C LEU A 147 0.60 3.41 7.31
N ALA A 148 1.85 2.97 7.18
CA ALA A 148 2.79 2.93 8.29
C ALA A 148 3.09 4.33 8.86
N VAL A 149 3.10 5.37 8.02
CA VAL A 149 3.43 6.75 8.43
C VAL A 149 2.22 7.58 8.84
N CYS A 150 1.00 7.07 8.67
CA CYS A 150 -0.20 7.86 8.95
C CYS A 150 -0.47 7.96 10.45
N PRO A 151 -0.41 9.17 11.05
CA PRO A 151 -0.64 9.35 12.48
C PRO A 151 -2.11 9.60 12.81
N ALA A 152 -3.02 9.59 11.82
CA ALA A 152 -4.41 9.92 12.05
C ALA A 152 -5.12 8.87 12.91
N GLY A 153 -5.96 9.34 13.84
CA GLY A 153 -6.71 8.54 14.81
C GLY A 153 -6.40 8.96 16.24
N GLU A 154 -7.44 9.09 17.06
CA GLU A 154 -7.33 9.58 18.44
C GLU A 154 -6.32 8.78 19.28
N GLU A 155 -6.30 7.45 19.16
CA GLU A 155 -5.38 6.57 19.88
C GLU A 155 -3.99 6.45 19.21
N VAL A 156 -3.77 7.08 18.06
CA VAL A 156 -2.57 6.92 17.25
C VAL A 156 -1.74 8.20 17.15
N ILE A 157 -2.41 9.37 17.29
CA ILE A 157 -1.84 10.66 16.94
C ILE A 157 -0.87 11.22 17.98
N GLU A 158 -0.94 10.77 19.22
CA GLU A 158 -0.17 11.32 20.35
C GLU A 158 1.33 11.43 20.05
N PRO A 159 2.06 10.40 19.60
CA PRO A 159 3.49 10.51 19.35
C PRO A 159 3.85 11.56 18.28
N TYR A 160 2.94 11.81 17.33
CA TYR A 160 3.14 12.81 16.30
C TYR A 160 2.91 14.24 16.82
N LEU A 161 1.96 14.41 17.74
CA LEU A 161 1.67 15.71 18.35
C LEU A 161 2.71 16.11 19.38
N ASP A 162 3.16 15.15 20.19
CA ASP A 162 4.10 15.39 21.28
C ASP A 162 5.50 15.77 20.77
N ASP A 163 6.01 15.00 19.82
CA ASP A 163 7.32 15.28 19.23
C ASP A 163 7.36 14.91 17.74
N ARG A 164 6.98 15.86 16.91
CA ARG A 164 7.01 15.70 15.44
C ARG A 164 8.39 15.35 14.91
N LYS A 165 9.45 15.87 15.52
CA LYS A 165 10.82 15.61 15.08
C LYS A 165 11.18 14.14 15.32
N SER A 166 10.96 13.65 16.54
CA SER A 166 11.17 12.24 16.86
C SER A 166 10.29 11.33 16.00
N PHE A 167 9.04 11.68 15.77
CA PHE A 167 8.17 10.92 14.87
C PHE A 167 8.73 10.85 13.44
N MET A 168 9.20 11.96 12.90
CA MET A 168 9.82 11.99 11.57
C MET A 168 11.09 11.13 11.51
N ASP A 169 11.93 11.19 12.53
CA ASP A 169 13.19 10.43 12.59
C ASP A 169 12.95 8.93 12.83
N LEU A 170 11.94 8.55 13.62
CA LEU A 170 11.67 7.16 13.98
C LEU A 170 10.72 6.44 13.02
N VAL A 171 9.83 7.15 12.34
CA VAL A 171 8.79 6.56 11.50
C VAL A 171 8.99 6.87 10.02
N LEU A 172 9.10 8.15 9.64
CA LEU A 172 9.19 8.52 8.22
C LEU A 172 10.55 8.19 7.62
N LYS A 173 11.61 8.62 8.28
CA LYS A 173 12.97 8.46 7.76
C LYS A 173 13.39 7.01 7.54
N PRO A 174 13.12 6.05 8.44
CA PRO A 174 13.40 4.64 8.19
C PRO A 174 12.68 4.09 6.96
N LEU A 175 11.46 4.54 6.67
CA LEU A 175 10.74 4.16 5.45
C LEU A 175 11.38 4.76 4.19
N GLN A 176 11.86 6.01 4.27
CA GLN A 176 12.57 6.65 3.17
C GLN A 176 13.92 5.99 2.90
N ASP A 177 14.63 5.62 3.95
CA ASP A 177 15.99 5.03 3.87
C ASP A 177 15.98 3.49 3.66
N LYS A 178 14.80 2.84 3.80
CA LYS A 178 14.65 1.41 3.62
C LYS A 178 15.22 0.95 2.27
N LYS A 179 16.07 -0.06 2.30
CA LYS A 179 16.57 -0.73 1.08
C LYS A 179 15.47 -1.61 0.50
N GLU A 180 14.98 -1.23 -0.66
CA GLU A 180 13.94 -1.95 -1.40
C GLU A 180 14.01 -1.61 -2.88
N THR A 181 13.55 -2.51 -3.73
CA THR A 181 13.43 -2.26 -5.17
C THR A 181 12.14 -1.49 -5.46
N LEU A 182 12.25 -0.40 -6.21
CA LEU A 182 11.11 0.38 -6.65
C LEU A 182 10.68 -0.06 -8.05
N TYR A 183 9.47 -0.58 -8.18
CA TYR A 183 8.91 -1.05 -9.45
C TYR A 183 8.11 0.05 -10.12
N VAL A 184 8.45 0.36 -11.37
CA VAL A 184 7.87 1.46 -12.11
C VAL A 184 7.67 1.11 -13.58
N LEU A 185 6.70 1.75 -14.25
CA LEU A 185 6.56 1.66 -15.69
C LEU A 185 7.59 2.53 -16.43
N PRO A 186 7.96 2.18 -17.68
CA PRO A 186 8.83 3.00 -18.50
C PRO A 186 8.19 4.38 -18.74
N ASN A 187 9.00 5.42 -18.83
CA ASN A 187 8.58 6.80 -19.13
C ASN A 187 7.46 7.37 -18.24
N SER A 188 7.32 6.84 -17.00
CA SER A 188 6.30 7.26 -16.05
C SER A 188 6.78 8.36 -15.11
N ARG A 189 5.81 9.14 -14.57
CA ARG A 189 6.09 10.10 -13.48
C ARG A 189 6.67 9.39 -12.24
N ALA A 190 6.24 8.15 -11.99
CA ALA A 190 6.74 7.33 -10.89
C ALA A 190 8.23 7.02 -11.04
N LYS A 191 8.69 6.69 -12.27
CA LYS A 191 10.12 6.49 -12.55
C LYS A 191 10.93 7.74 -12.26
N ALA A 192 10.51 8.88 -12.82
CA ALA A 192 11.18 10.17 -12.59
C ALA A 192 11.19 10.58 -11.10
N HIS A 193 10.11 10.30 -10.37
CA HIS A 193 10.02 10.53 -8.93
C HIS A 193 11.01 9.65 -8.16
N ALA A 194 11.01 8.33 -8.44
CA ALA A 194 11.87 7.37 -7.77
C ALA A 194 13.36 7.71 -7.95
N GLU A 195 13.79 7.93 -9.18
CA GLU A 195 15.19 8.27 -9.51
C GLU A 195 15.65 9.58 -8.86
N ARG A 196 14.78 10.58 -8.83
CA ARG A 196 15.10 11.88 -8.23
C ARG A 196 15.07 11.87 -6.72
N ARG A 197 14.06 11.22 -6.12
CA ARG A 197 13.80 11.30 -4.67
C ARG A 197 14.56 10.25 -3.88
N TYR A 198 14.77 9.09 -4.48
CA TYR A 198 15.35 7.92 -3.84
C TYR A 198 16.50 7.32 -4.67
N PRO A 199 17.56 8.09 -4.96
CA PRO A 199 18.67 7.62 -5.82
C PRO A 199 19.45 6.45 -5.21
N HIS A 200 19.29 6.19 -3.92
CA HIS A 200 19.90 5.07 -3.20
C HIS A 200 19.11 3.77 -3.31
N LYS A 201 17.90 3.79 -3.86
CA LYS A 201 17.06 2.61 -4.03
C LYS A 201 17.16 2.10 -5.47
N PRO A 202 17.32 0.79 -5.68
CA PRO A 202 17.28 0.24 -7.03
C PRO A 202 15.89 0.46 -7.67
N VAL A 203 15.90 0.89 -8.93
CA VAL A 203 14.65 1.08 -9.70
C VAL A 203 14.59 -0.01 -10.76
N LYS A 204 13.53 -0.82 -10.73
CA LYS A 204 13.24 -1.86 -11.72
C LYS A 204 12.09 -1.40 -12.62
N VAL A 205 12.41 -1.20 -13.88
CA VAL A 205 11.39 -0.88 -14.89
C VAL A 205 10.69 -2.17 -15.30
N VAL A 206 9.37 -2.16 -15.27
CA VAL A 206 8.52 -3.28 -15.68
C VAL A 206 7.63 -2.85 -16.84
N GLU A 207 7.47 -3.70 -17.85
CA GLU A 207 6.80 -3.35 -19.10
C GLU A 207 5.26 -3.27 -18.96
N SER A 208 4.73 -3.95 -17.95
CA SER A 208 3.29 -3.95 -17.69
C SER A 208 2.96 -3.65 -16.24
N GLY A 209 1.77 -3.17 -15.99
CA GLY A 209 1.23 -2.96 -14.64
C GLY A 209 1.13 -4.28 -13.87
N ILE A 210 -0.05 -4.83 -13.79
CA ILE A 210 -0.36 -6.03 -13.01
C ILE A 210 -0.40 -7.29 -13.89
N ARG A 211 -0.55 -7.14 -15.21
CA ARG A 211 -0.43 -8.24 -16.18
C ARG A 211 0.75 -7.99 -17.09
N GLY A 212 1.73 -8.92 -17.05
CA GLY A 212 2.60 -9.12 -18.19
C GLY A 212 1.76 -9.57 -19.38
N ARG A 213 1.84 -8.86 -20.47
CA ARG A 213 1.65 -9.42 -21.81
C ARG A 213 2.98 -9.53 -22.44
#